data_93be8d5990aa5aa659640959668c58a6
#
_entry.id   93be8d5990aa5aa659640959668c58a6
#
_cell.length_a   1.000
_cell.length_b   1.000
_cell.length_c   1.000
_cell.angle_alpha   90.00
_cell.angle_beta   90.00
_cell.angle_gamma   90.00
#
_symmetry.space_group_name_H-M   'P 1'
#
loop_
_entity.id
_entity.type
_entity.pdbx_description
1 polymer ?
#
loop_
_entity_poly.entity_id
_entity_poly.type
_entity_poly.pdbx_seq_one_letter_code
_entity_poly.pdbx_strand_id
1 'polypeptide(L)'
;MRKLSVLAAAGCLAAASLLSAGCLSSGISAGGSTPSHEETLDEKADRIVSSMSITEKVGQMVMIGIHGQTVTDDSLYMLHQYHAGGVVLFDRNLASAEQVTALTEQLQAQADEKVPLFIGIDEEGGEVVRGRDFLTPPPSQREIGTAGEVTAAEAWAGKTAAALKQLGINVNFAPVADVGSPGQRSYGS
;
A
#
# COMPACT_ATOMS: atom_id res chain seq x y z
N MET A 1 26.75 43.36 -2.93
CA MET A 1 27.10 43.57 -4.35
C MET A 1 26.84 42.22 -5.05
N ARG A 2 26.01 41.98 -5.92
CA ARG A 2 25.39 42.57 -7.10
C ARG A 2 24.00 41.96 -7.30
N LYS A 3 23.01 42.83 -7.47
CA LYS A 3 21.70 42.53 -8.05
C LYS A 3 21.87 42.25 -9.55
N LEU A 4 21.09 41.35 -10.11
CA LEU A 4 20.68 41.48 -11.50
C LEU A 4 19.23 40.98 -11.66
N SER A 5 18.38 41.96 -11.96
CA SER A 5 17.02 41.82 -12.49
C SER A 5 17.12 41.86 -14.01
N VAL A 6 16.29 41.10 -14.73
CA VAL A 6 15.88 41.38 -16.14
C VAL A 6 14.59 40.60 -16.35
N LEU A 7 13.52 41.19 -16.51
CA LEU A 7 12.79 41.95 -17.50
C LEU A 7 11.84 41.08 -18.32
N ALA A 8 10.58 41.45 -18.22
CA ALA A 8 9.43 40.99 -19.00
C ALA A 8 9.55 41.44 -20.46
N ALA A 9 8.94 40.69 -21.37
CA ALA A 9 8.53 41.21 -22.66
C ALA A 9 7.16 40.62 -23.02
N ALA A 10 6.18 41.51 -22.97
CA ALA A 10 4.87 41.34 -23.58
C ALA A 10 4.96 41.65 -25.08
N GLY A 11 4.27 40.87 -25.88
CA GLY A 11 4.10 41.13 -27.33
C GLY A 11 2.70 40.78 -27.76
N CYS A 12 1.81 41.79 -27.73
CA CYS A 12 0.56 41.80 -28.48
C CYS A 12 0.86 42.00 -29.97
N LEU A 13 0.19 41.27 -30.84
CA LEU A 13 -0.16 41.77 -32.17
C LEU A 13 -1.48 41.16 -32.66
N ALA A 14 -2.31 42.04 -33.17
CA ALA A 14 -3.71 41.89 -33.51
C ALA A 14 -3.93 41.46 -34.96
N ALA A 15 -5.08 40.87 -35.17
CA ALA A 15 -6.05 40.96 -36.24
C ALA A 15 -5.62 40.82 -37.72
N ALA A 16 -6.29 39.87 -38.37
CA ALA A 16 -6.90 40.12 -39.69
C ALA A 16 -8.03 39.14 -39.97
N SER A 17 -9.22 39.65 -40.06
CA SER A 17 -10.43 39.03 -40.56
C SER A 17 -10.37 38.82 -42.04
N LEU A 18 -10.76 37.63 -42.53
CA LEU A 18 -11.23 37.43 -43.89
C LEU A 18 -12.44 36.50 -43.87
N LEU A 19 -13.58 37.08 -44.15
CA LEU A 19 -14.82 36.39 -44.50
C LEU A 19 -14.65 35.68 -45.84
N SER A 20 -14.95 34.41 -45.91
CA SER A 20 -15.39 33.75 -47.11
C SER A 20 -16.55 32.81 -46.79
N ALA A 21 -17.71 33.20 -47.32
CA ALA A 21 -18.91 32.36 -47.31
C ALA A 21 -18.74 31.22 -48.29
N GLY A 22 -19.08 30.02 -47.89
CA GLY A 22 -19.05 28.84 -48.71
C GLY A 22 -19.92 27.71 -48.13
N CYS A 23 -21.13 27.64 -48.62
CA CYS A 23 -22.06 26.52 -48.78
C CYS A 23 -22.13 25.36 -47.78
N LEU A 24 -23.37 25.20 -47.33
CA LEU A 24 -23.96 24.05 -46.67
C LEU A 24 -23.53 22.70 -47.27
N SER A 25 -23.09 21.82 -46.42
CA SER A 25 -23.48 20.40 -46.49
C SER A 25 -23.71 19.86 -45.07
N SER A 26 -24.97 19.57 -44.80
CA SER A 26 -25.44 19.00 -43.55
C SER A 26 -24.94 17.56 -43.44
N GLY A 27 -23.80 17.38 -42.81
CA GLY A 27 -23.34 16.08 -42.30
C GLY A 27 -23.51 16.07 -40.79
N ILE A 28 -24.64 15.62 -40.29
CA ILE A 28 -24.81 15.30 -38.88
C ILE A 28 -23.99 14.06 -38.60
N SER A 29 -22.71 14.24 -38.26
CA SER A 29 -21.89 13.20 -37.67
C SER A 29 -22.31 13.16 -36.20
N ALA A 30 -23.25 12.28 -35.88
CA ALA A 30 -23.50 11.89 -34.51
C ALA A 30 -22.25 11.18 -33.98
N GLY A 31 -21.33 11.95 -33.46
CA GLY A 31 -20.24 11.47 -32.65
C GLY A 31 -20.82 10.93 -31.34
N GLY A 32 -21.30 9.69 -31.38
CA GLY A 32 -21.62 8.94 -30.19
C GLY A 32 -20.32 8.74 -29.43
N SER A 33 -20.07 9.57 -28.42
CA SER A 33 -19.12 9.27 -27.38
C SER A 33 -19.66 8.04 -26.66
N THR A 34 -19.13 6.87 -27.01
CA THR A 34 -19.33 5.65 -26.21
C THR A 34 -18.87 6.01 -24.80
N PRO A 35 -19.73 5.88 -23.78
CA PRO A 35 -19.28 6.11 -22.41
C PRO A 35 -18.09 5.17 -22.17
N SER A 36 -16.95 5.72 -21.81
CA SER A 36 -15.79 4.92 -21.42
C SER A 36 -16.21 4.11 -20.21
N HIS A 37 -16.35 2.79 -20.40
CA HIS A 37 -16.60 1.89 -19.27
C HIS A 37 -15.38 1.98 -18.34
N GLU A 38 -15.56 2.47 -17.11
CA GLU A 38 -14.54 2.45 -16.10
C GLU A 38 -14.44 1.01 -15.55
N GLU A 39 -13.28 0.40 -15.70
CA GLU A 39 -13.01 -0.98 -15.28
C GLU A 39 -13.28 -1.12 -13.78
N THR A 40 -14.13 -2.05 -13.36
CA THR A 40 -14.37 -2.36 -11.96
C THR A 40 -13.16 -3.07 -11.33
N LEU A 41 -13.11 -3.12 -9.99
CA LEU A 41 -12.05 -3.84 -9.28
C LEU A 41 -12.03 -5.33 -9.62
N ASP A 42 -13.20 -5.95 -9.77
CA ASP A 42 -13.32 -7.37 -10.12
C ASP A 42 -12.82 -7.63 -11.55
N GLU A 43 -13.19 -6.83 -12.51
CA GLU A 43 -12.70 -6.94 -13.89
C GLU A 43 -11.18 -6.75 -13.97
N LYS A 44 -10.64 -5.80 -13.20
CA LYS A 44 -9.20 -5.59 -13.08
C LYS A 44 -8.51 -6.80 -12.47
N ALA A 45 -9.05 -7.36 -11.38
CA ALA A 45 -8.52 -8.55 -10.72
C ALA A 45 -8.54 -9.76 -11.67
N ASP A 46 -9.67 -10.01 -12.35
CA ASP A 46 -9.81 -11.10 -13.32
C ASP A 46 -8.83 -10.96 -14.47
N ARG A 47 -8.64 -9.77 -14.99
CA ARG A 47 -7.67 -9.49 -16.05
C ARG A 47 -6.24 -9.79 -15.61
N ILE A 48 -5.85 -9.35 -14.40
CA ILE A 48 -4.52 -9.59 -13.84
C ILE A 48 -4.32 -11.09 -13.62
N VAL A 49 -5.23 -11.75 -12.92
CA VAL A 49 -5.14 -13.18 -12.60
C VAL A 49 -5.14 -14.04 -13.88
N SER A 50 -5.93 -13.68 -14.88
CA SER A 50 -5.97 -14.39 -16.16
C SER A 50 -4.65 -14.29 -16.94
N SER A 51 -3.87 -13.22 -16.73
CA SER A 51 -2.56 -13.05 -17.35
C SER A 51 -1.43 -13.82 -16.66
N MET A 52 -1.64 -14.32 -15.43
CA MET A 52 -0.64 -15.03 -14.65
C MET A 52 -0.52 -16.50 -15.05
N SER A 53 0.70 -17.00 -15.06
CA SER A 53 1.00 -18.44 -15.07
C SER A 53 0.54 -19.12 -13.78
N ILE A 54 0.48 -20.44 -13.77
CA ILE A 54 0.14 -21.19 -12.55
C ILE A 54 1.19 -20.97 -11.44
N THR A 55 2.46 -20.83 -11.79
CA THR A 55 3.54 -20.57 -10.84
C THR A 55 3.38 -19.21 -10.17
N GLU A 56 3.07 -18.17 -10.94
CA GLU A 56 2.80 -16.83 -10.41
C GLU A 56 1.56 -16.84 -9.51
N LYS A 57 0.48 -17.49 -9.93
CA LYS A 57 -0.73 -17.62 -9.09
C LYS A 57 -0.45 -18.27 -7.75
N VAL A 58 0.33 -19.36 -7.73
CA VAL A 58 0.70 -20.05 -6.50
C VAL A 58 1.62 -19.18 -5.64
N GLY A 59 2.58 -18.50 -6.25
CA GLY A 59 3.48 -17.59 -5.56
C GLY A 59 2.75 -16.43 -4.88
N GLN A 60 1.75 -15.84 -5.57
CA GLN A 60 0.93 -14.77 -5.01
C GLN A 60 0.10 -15.17 -3.78
N MET A 61 -0.10 -16.46 -3.54
CA MET A 61 -0.79 -16.98 -2.34
C MET A 61 0.15 -17.15 -1.14
N VAL A 62 1.45 -16.87 -1.27
CA VAL A 62 2.47 -17.12 -0.25
C VAL A 62 3.10 -15.81 0.19
N MET A 63 3.21 -15.63 1.51
CA MET A 63 4.04 -14.59 2.12
C MET A 63 5.28 -15.25 2.73
N ILE A 64 6.43 -14.60 2.58
CA ILE A 64 7.73 -15.11 3.05
C ILE A 64 8.30 -14.24 4.17
N GLY A 65 9.08 -14.83 5.07
CA GLY A 65 9.94 -14.08 5.98
C GLY A 65 11.31 -13.85 5.33
N ILE A 66 11.92 -12.71 5.61
CA ILE A 66 13.25 -12.36 5.13
C ILE A 66 14.25 -12.24 6.28
N HIS A 67 15.55 -12.24 5.95
CA HIS A 67 16.63 -12.00 6.89
C HIS A 67 17.17 -10.58 6.75
N GLY A 68 17.56 -9.98 7.90
CA GLY A 68 18.21 -8.66 7.92
C GLY A 68 17.23 -7.49 7.82
N GLN A 69 17.82 -6.29 7.76
CA GLN A 69 17.14 -5.00 7.82
C GLN A 69 17.15 -4.26 6.48
N THR A 70 17.64 -4.91 5.44
CA THR A 70 17.72 -4.41 4.06
C THR A 70 17.36 -5.54 3.10
N VAL A 71 17.01 -5.19 1.88
CA VAL A 71 16.84 -6.18 0.79
C VAL A 71 18.19 -6.78 0.45
N THR A 72 18.26 -8.12 0.40
CA THR A 72 19.45 -8.91 0.10
C THR A 72 19.25 -9.73 -1.16
N ASP A 73 20.32 -10.27 -1.75
CA ASP A 73 20.23 -11.16 -2.91
C ASP A 73 19.35 -12.39 -2.63
N ASP A 74 19.36 -12.90 -1.39
CA ASP A 74 18.51 -14.00 -0.96
C ASP A 74 17.03 -13.60 -0.96
N SER A 75 16.69 -12.41 -0.41
CA SER A 75 15.32 -11.91 -0.47
C SER A 75 14.84 -11.64 -1.90
N LEU A 76 15.71 -11.11 -2.77
CA LEU A 76 15.42 -10.92 -4.19
C LEU A 76 15.17 -12.26 -4.90
N TYR A 77 16.03 -13.25 -4.63
CA TYR A 77 15.86 -14.59 -5.19
C TYR A 77 14.48 -15.18 -4.79
N MET A 78 14.14 -15.11 -3.50
CA MET A 78 12.86 -15.63 -3.02
C MET A 78 11.65 -14.91 -3.65
N LEU A 79 11.69 -13.59 -3.76
CA LEU A 79 10.62 -12.80 -4.37
C LEU A 79 10.45 -13.13 -5.86
N HIS A 80 11.56 -13.13 -6.62
CA HIS A 80 11.49 -13.26 -8.06
C HIS A 80 11.34 -14.71 -8.53
N GLN A 81 12.04 -15.67 -7.87
CA GLN A 81 12.00 -17.09 -8.27
C GLN A 81 10.67 -17.76 -7.93
N TYR A 82 10.09 -17.39 -6.79
CA TYR A 82 8.84 -18.00 -6.30
C TYR A 82 7.63 -17.08 -6.47
N HIS A 83 7.80 -15.87 -7.01
CA HIS A 83 6.73 -14.90 -7.22
C HIS A 83 5.90 -14.63 -5.95
N ALA A 84 6.57 -14.58 -4.79
CA ALA A 84 5.89 -14.43 -3.50
C ALA A 84 5.01 -13.17 -3.48
N GLY A 85 3.77 -13.32 -3.03
CA GLY A 85 2.78 -12.25 -2.97
C GLY A 85 2.99 -11.28 -1.81
N GLY A 86 3.88 -11.61 -0.88
CA GLY A 86 4.17 -10.70 0.23
C GLY A 86 5.34 -11.12 1.11
N VAL A 87 5.64 -10.22 2.05
CA VAL A 87 6.71 -10.38 3.06
C VAL A 87 6.14 -10.15 4.44
N VAL A 88 6.51 -10.98 5.41
CA VAL A 88 6.21 -10.77 6.83
C VAL A 88 7.48 -10.30 7.54
N LEU A 89 7.37 -9.16 8.22
CA LEU A 89 8.46 -8.57 9.00
C LEU A 89 8.38 -9.01 10.47
N PHE A 90 9.53 -9.34 11.03
CA PHE A 90 9.71 -9.75 12.41
C PHE A 90 10.76 -8.86 13.10
N ASP A 91 10.95 -9.00 14.42
CA ASP A 91 11.88 -8.21 15.22
C ASP A 91 13.28 -8.06 14.56
N ARG A 92 13.79 -9.11 13.92
CA ARG A 92 15.08 -9.11 13.22
C ARG A 92 15.15 -8.16 12.02
N ASN A 93 14.00 -7.72 11.52
CA ASN A 93 13.91 -6.82 10.37
C ASN A 93 13.74 -5.35 10.77
N LEU A 94 13.56 -5.06 12.05
CA LEU A 94 13.09 -3.78 12.57
C LEU A 94 14.17 -3.14 13.45
N ALA A 95 14.58 -1.91 13.14
CA ALA A 95 15.54 -1.15 13.93
C ALA A 95 15.07 0.27 14.26
N SER A 96 14.46 0.95 13.30
CA SER A 96 13.87 2.28 13.48
C SER A 96 12.77 2.52 12.45
N ALA A 97 11.95 3.53 12.64
CA ALA A 97 10.91 3.91 11.70
C ALA A 97 11.48 4.21 10.29
N GLU A 98 12.59 4.94 10.23
CA GLU A 98 13.27 5.32 8.97
C GLU A 98 13.81 4.08 8.25
N GLN A 99 14.45 3.16 9.01
CA GLN A 99 14.97 1.92 8.43
C GLN A 99 13.85 1.03 7.90
N VAL A 100 12.75 0.88 8.64
CA VAL A 100 11.60 0.07 8.20
C VAL A 100 10.96 0.68 6.96
N THR A 101 10.76 1.99 6.91
CA THR A 101 10.25 2.68 5.72
C THR A 101 11.14 2.43 4.50
N ALA A 102 12.46 2.57 4.66
CA ALA A 102 13.40 2.29 3.57
C ALA A 102 13.36 0.82 3.11
N LEU A 103 13.22 -0.13 4.05
CA LEU A 103 13.09 -1.56 3.73
C LEU A 103 11.80 -1.84 2.95
N THR A 104 10.65 -1.31 3.39
CA THR A 104 9.36 -1.53 2.73
C THR A 104 9.30 -0.89 1.34
N GLU A 105 9.88 0.29 1.15
CA GLU A 105 10.05 0.93 -0.15
C GLU A 105 10.90 0.08 -1.10
N GLN A 106 12.04 -0.43 -0.62
CA GLN A 106 12.91 -1.32 -1.40
C GLN A 106 12.19 -2.62 -1.78
N LEU A 107 11.42 -3.21 -0.88
CA LEU A 107 10.63 -4.41 -1.15
C LEU A 107 9.55 -4.13 -2.20
N GLN A 108 8.79 -3.06 -2.07
CA GLN A 108 7.76 -2.68 -3.05
C GLN A 108 8.36 -2.40 -4.44
N ALA A 109 9.59 -1.85 -4.51
CA ALA A 109 10.28 -1.64 -5.77
C ALA A 109 10.65 -2.97 -6.49
N GLN A 110 10.55 -4.11 -5.82
CA GLN A 110 10.77 -5.44 -6.39
C GLN A 110 9.46 -6.13 -6.81
N ALA A 111 8.32 -5.54 -6.47
CA ALA A 111 7.00 -6.08 -6.84
C ALA A 111 6.75 -5.98 -8.36
N ASP A 112 5.86 -6.81 -8.87
CA ASP A 112 5.27 -6.60 -10.19
C ASP A 112 4.49 -5.27 -10.19
N GLU A 113 4.61 -4.49 -11.26
CA GLU A 113 3.92 -3.19 -11.39
C GLU A 113 2.39 -3.30 -11.25
N LYS A 114 1.83 -4.47 -11.56
CA LYS A 114 0.39 -4.74 -11.53
C LYS A 114 -0.09 -5.22 -10.16
N VAL A 115 0.80 -5.86 -9.37
CA VAL A 115 0.45 -6.51 -8.10
C VAL A 115 1.46 -6.14 -7.03
N PRO A 116 1.18 -5.09 -6.25
CA PRO A 116 2.02 -4.71 -5.12
C PRO A 116 2.13 -5.83 -4.07
N LEU A 117 3.26 -5.90 -3.37
CA LEU A 117 3.44 -6.86 -2.28
C LEU A 117 2.53 -6.56 -1.09
N PHE A 118 2.03 -7.62 -0.46
CA PHE A 118 1.61 -7.55 0.91
C PHE A 118 2.84 -7.45 1.82
N ILE A 119 2.89 -6.45 2.67
CA ILE A 119 3.93 -6.30 3.70
C ILE A 119 3.24 -6.38 5.04
N GLY A 120 3.47 -7.47 5.75
CA GLY A 120 2.79 -7.84 6.97
C GLY A 120 3.66 -7.74 8.22
N ILE A 121 3.02 -7.56 9.36
CA ILE A 121 3.61 -7.52 10.69
C ILE A 121 2.63 -8.09 11.72
N ASP A 122 3.15 -8.57 12.86
CA ASP A 122 2.35 -8.94 14.05
C ASP A 122 2.40 -7.78 15.07
N GLU A 123 1.55 -6.79 14.93
CA GLU A 123 1.42 -5.69 15.90
C GLU A 123 0.10 -5.87 16.67
N GLU A 124 0.08 -6.90 17.55
CA GLU A 124 -1.12 -7.34 18.26
C GLU A 124 -1.44 -6.50 19.49
N GLY A 125 -0.43 -5.90 20.09
CA GLY A 125 -0.49 -5.33 21.44
C GLY A 125 -0.09 -6.33 22.54
N GLY A 126 0.09 -5.83 23.76
CA GLY A 126 0.51 -6.67 24.88
C GLY A 126 1.90 -7.26 24.71
N GLU A 127 2.00 -8.60 24.66
CA GLU A 127 3.29 -9.30 24.54
C GLU A 127 3.84 -9.28 23.09
N VAL A 128 2.97 -9.26 22.08
CA VAL A 128 3.36 -9.28 20.66
C VAL A 128 3.26 -7.88 20.08
N VAL A 129 4.36 -7.17 20.19
CA VAL A 129 4.56 -5.80 19.71
C VAL A 129 5.92 -5.71 19.03
N ARG A 130 5.94 -5.65 17.72
CA ARG A 130 7.20 -5.62 16.93
C ARG A 130 7.79 -4.22 16.85
N GLY A 131 6.95 -3.20 16.78
CA GLY A 131 7.35 -1.80 16.66
C GLY A 131 7.59 -1.07 17.98
N ARG A 132 7.77 -1.76 19.12
CA ARG A 132 7.79 -1.17 20.47
C ARG A 132 8.78 -0.03 20.69
N ASP A 133 9.88 -0.02 19.93
CA ASP A 133 10.95 0.95 20.11
C ASP A 133 10.71 2.26 19.31
N PHE A 134 9.78 2.25 18.36
CA PHE A 134 9.52 3.41 17.49
C PHE A 134 8.03 3.65 17.16
N LEU A 135 7.14 2.75 17.60
CA LEU A 135 5.69 2.95 17.55
C LEU A 135 5.12 3.10 18.95
N THR A 136 3.92 3.65 19.05
CA THR A 136 3.16 3.61 20.29
C THR A 136 2.49 2.25 20.40
N PRO A 137 2.90 1.37 21.33
CA PRO A 137 2.32 0.04 21.46
C PRO A 137 0.82 0.12 21.76
N PRO A 138 -0.03 -0.65 21.07
CA PRO A 138 -1.42 -0.80 21.52
C PRO A 138 -1.47 -1.58 22.85
N PRO A 139 -2.49 -1.35 23.70
CA PRO A 139 -2.76 -2.22 24.83
C PRO A 139 -3.00 -3.66 24.35
N SER A 140 -2.89 -4.62 25.26
CA SER A 140 -3.28 -5.98 24.94
C SER A 140 -4.77 -6.04 24.56
N GLN A 141 -5.12 -6.97 23.69
CA GLN A 141 -6.51 -7.17 23.27
C GLN A 141 -7.41 -7.56 24.46
N ARG A 142 -6.83 -8.23 25.47
CA ARG A 142 -7.48 -8.55 26.72
C ARG A 142 -7.82 -7.28 27.52
N GLU A 143 -6.91 -6.30 27.61
CA GLU A 143 -7.16 -5.03 28.27
C GLU A 143 -8.26 -4.25 27.57
N ILE A 144 -8.20 -4.16 26.24
CA ILE A 144 -9.24 -3.50 25.42
C ILE A 144 -10.59 -4.20 25.62
N GLY A 145 -10.62 -5.52 25.55
CA GLY A 145 -11.84 -6.32 25.75
C GLY A 145 -12.40 -6.22 27.15
N THR A 146 -11.55 -6.15 28.19
CA THR A 146 -11.98 -5.99 29.59
C THR A 146 -12.60 -4.61 29.85
N ALA A 147 -12.13 -3.57 29.15
CA ALA A 147 -12.73 -2.24 29.22
C ALA A 147 -14.16 -2.23 28.63
N GLY A 148 -14.48 -3.16 27.73
CA GLY A 148 -15.83 -3.35 27.17
C GLY A 148 -16.29 -2.24 26.21
N GLU A 149 -15.40 -1.32 25.83
CA GLU A 149 -15.73 -0.16 25.00
C GLU A 149 -15.32 -0.40 23.54
N VAL A 150 -16.30 -0.63 22.65
CA VAL A 150 -16.07 -0.83 21.22
C VAL A 150 -15.30 0.34 20.59
N THR A 151 -15.63 1.57 20.98
CA THR A 151 -14.98 2.78 20.52
C THR A 151 -13.48 2.85 20.86
N ALA A 152 -13.08 2.25 22.01
CA ALA A 152 -11.67 2.14 22.37
C ALA A 152 -10.93 1.17 21.45
N ALA A 153 -11.56 0.04 21.09
CA ALA A 153 -11.00 -0.92 20.13
C ALA A 153 -10.83 -0.28 18.75
N GLU A 154 -11.83 0.42 18.24
CA GLU A 154 -11.79 1.16 16.98
C GLU A 154 -10.68 2.21 16.98
N ALA A 155 -10.57 3.00 18.05
CA ALA A 155 -9.56 4.04 18.18
C ALA A 155 -8.13 3.47 18.16
N TRP A 156 -7.88 2.37 18.87
CA TRP A 156 -6.57 1.71 18.86
C TRP A 156 -6.26 1.06 17.52
N ALA A 157 -7.23 0.37 16.91
CA ALA A 157 -7.06 -0.21 15.57
C ALA A 157 -6.72 0.88 14.55
N GLY A 158 -7.46 1.99 14.55
CA GLY A 158 -7.20 3.12 13.65
C GLY A 158 -5.83 3.77 13.86
N LYS A 159 -5.40 3.95 15.11
CA LYS A 159 -4.09 4.51 15.46
C LYS A 159 -2.95 3.60 15.00
N THR A 160 -3.05 2.30 15.29
CA THR A 160 -2.05 1.31 14.87
C THR A 160 -1.98 1.23 13.34
N ALA A 161 -3.12 1.12 12.67
CA ALA A 161 -3.18 1.08 11.21
C ALA A 161 -2.55 2.31 10.55
N ALA A 162 -2.82 3.52 11.08
CA ALA A 162 -2.22 4.74 10.57
C ALA A 162 -0.70 4.77 10.74
N ALA A 163 -0.19 4.30 11.89
CA ALA A 163 1.24 4.23 12.14
C ALA A 163 1.94 3.20 11.23
N LEU A 164 1.38 2.00 11.08
CA LEU A 164 1.91 0.97 10.18
C LEU A 164 1.91 1.42 8.72
N LYS A 165 0.85 2.11 8.28
CA LYS A 165 0.77 2.66 6.93
C LYS A 165 1.88 3.66 6.62
N GLN A 166 2.27 4.48 7.60
CA GLN A 166 3.39 5.42 7.43
C GLN A 166 4.74 4.72 7.21
N LEU A 167 4.87 3.47 7.70
CA LEU A 167 6.04 2.62 7.50
C LEU A 167 5.96 1.77 6.22
N GLY A 168 4.93 1.96 5.38
CA GLY A 168 4.72 1.15 4.18
C GLY A 168 4.19 -0.27 4.44
N ILE A 169 3.78 -0.58 5.68
CA ILE A 169 3.18 -1.85 6.08
C ILE A 169 1.68 -1.80 5.79
N ASN A 170 1.15 -2.78 5.05
CA ASN A 170 -0.23 -2.80 4.57
C ASN A 170 -1.07 -3.97 5.10
N VAL A 171 -0.46 -4.90 5.87
CA VAL A 171 -1.14 -6.00 6.55
C VAL A 171 -0.72 -6.04 8.01
N ASN A 172 -1.69 -6.11 8.94
CA ASN A 172 -1.42 -6.42 10.35
C ASN A 172 -2.11 -7.74 10.69
N PHE A 173 -1.36 -8.73 11.18
CA PHE A 173 -1.90 -10.00 11.64
C PHE A 173 -2.48 -9.87 13.05
N ALA A 174 -3.46 -9.01 13.19
CA ALA A 174 -4.23 -8.71 14.38
C ALA A 174 -5.67 -8.30 14.00
N PRO A 175 -6.65 -8.50 14.92
CA PRO A 175 -6.54 -9.09 16.25
C PRO A 175 -6.45 -10.62 16.23
N VAL A 176 -5.94 -11.20 17.34
CA VAL A 176 -6.05 -12.64 17.59
C VAL A 176 -7.52 -12.98 17.85
N ALA A 177 -8.07 -13.87 17.03
CA ALA A 177 -9.48 -14.25 17.11
C ALA A 177 -9.76 -15.37 18.17
N ASP A 178 -8.70 -15.98 18.70
CA ASP A 178 -8.83 -17.01 19.73
C ASP A 178 -9.23 -16.41 21.08
N VAL A 179 -10.35 -16.89 21.60
CA VAL A 179 -10.86 -16.47 22.92
C VAL A 179 -10.32 -17.42 23.98
N GLY A 180 -9.40 -16.94 24.81
CA GLY A 180 -8.86 -17.70 25.93
C GLY A 180 -9.88 -17.93 27.03
N SER A 181 -9.91 -19.16 27.61
CA SER A 181 -10.69 -19.43 28.80
C SER A 181 -10.07 -18.77 30.04
N PRO A 182 -10.86 -18.41 31.07
CA PRO A 182 -10.32 -17.87 32.31
C PRO A 182 -9.25 -18.82 32.89
N GLY A 183 -8.05 -18.30 33.14
CA GLY A 183 -6.92 -19.07 33.70
C GLY A 183 -6.01 -19.75 32.68
N GLN A 184 -6.33 -19.73 31.40
CA GLN A 184 -5.40 -20.12 30.34
C GLN A 184 -4.62 -18.91 29.84
N ARG A 185 -3.32 -19.09 29.57
CA ARG A 185 -2.58 -18.11 28.76
C ARG A 185 -3.15 -18.19 27.35
N SER A 186 -3.82 -17.12 26.92
CA SER A 186 -4.16 -16.99 25.50
C SER A 186 -2.95 -16.39 24.80
N TYR A 187 -2.60 -16.91 23.65
CA TYR A 187 -1.72 -16.24 22.73
C TYR A 187 -2.39 -14.89 22.37
N GLY A 188 -1.66 -13.77 22.48
CA GLY A 188 -2.21 -12.43 22.27
C GLY A 188 -2.69 -11.71 23.56
N SER A 189 -2.19 -12.10 24.70
CA SER A 189 -2.46 -11.41 26.00
C SER A 189 -1.31 -10.51 26.41
#